data_b39a7b8e1e021034faa95ef76f0b4c76
#
_entry.id   b39a7b8e1e021034faa95ef76f0b4c76
#
_cell.length_a   1.000
_cell.length_b   1.000
_cell.length_c   1.000
_cell.angle_alpha   90.00
_cell.angle_beta   90.00
_cell.angle_gamma   90.00
#
_symmetry.space_group_name_H-M   'P 1'
#
loop_
_entity.id
_entity.type
_entity.pdbx_description
1 polymer ?
#
loop_
_entity_poly.entity_id
_entity_poly.type
_entity_poly.pdbx_seq_one_letter_code
_entity_poly.pdbx_strand_id
1 'polypeptide(L)'
;MDTPIVEEITNSIIPPTQTKESGRTDDKIWADILKLQLDGVMMHVALFEHFCIKGIKGYAEMHKHHAEEEFEHYLHVAGDYMNTYKKLADMTNVSQPTVQIDGTTMEEIMMKGMEVYENWEKKVCKHLKKYQSELKEGKEHVDYLIKDVHEELKCIHLMENDLYDGKYEKLNEWLCKQWGD
;
A
#
# COMPACT_ATOMS: atom_id res chain seq x y z
N MET A 1 -63.84 8.97 -32.03
CA MET A 1 -63.43 10.10 -31.17
C MET A 1 -62.70 9.48 -29.98
N ASP A 2 -61.49 9.14 -30.09
CA ASP A 2 -60.75 8.65 -28.91
C ASP A 2 -59.29 8.84 -29.16
N THR A 3 -58.85 9.85 -28.64
CA THR A 3 -57.75 10.15 -27.72
C THR A 3 -56.37 9.51 -28.02
N PRO A 4 -55.42 10.27 -28.45
CA PRO A 4 -54.02 9.92 -28.33
C PRO A 4 -53.38 10.66 -27.14
N ILE A 5 -53.71 10.24 -25.90
CA ILE A 5 -53.06 10.77 -24.69
C ILE A 5 -51.98 9.81 -24.15
N VAL A 6 -51.90 8.60 -24.69
CA VAL A 6 -50.99 7.59 -24.17
C VAL A 6 -49.58 7.65 -24.82
N GLU A 7 -49.44 8.27 -26.00
CA GLU A 7 -48.16 8.36 -26.70
C GLU A 7 -47.26 9.51 -26.20
N GLU A 8 -47.82 10.51 -25.52
CA GLU A 8 -47.02 11.66 -25.03
C GLU A 8 -46.33 11.43 -23.68
N ILE A 9 -46.77 10.40 -22.92
CA ILE A 9 -46.21 10.07 -21.61
C ILE A 9 -45.02 9.12 -21.71
N THR A 10 -44.91 8.35 -22.78
CA THR A 10 -43.82 7.39 -22.96
C THR A 10 -42.52 8.01 -23.46
N ASN A 11 -42.53 9.22 -24.01
CA ASN A 11 -41.36 9.90 -24.49
C ASN A 11 -40.64 10.78 -23.46
N SER A 12 -41.18 10.92 -22.24
CA SER A 12 -40.55 11.68 -21.17
C SER A 12 -39.81 10.83 -20.13
N ILE A 13 -39.74 9.53 -20.30
CA ILE A 13 -39.03 8.60 -19.40
C ILE A 13 -37.89 7.89 -20.14
N ILE A 14 -37.20 8.60 -21.02
CA ILE A 14 -35.86 8.18 -21.40
C ILE A 14 -34.94 8.92 -20.40
N PRO A 15 -34.34 8.19 -19.43
CA PRO A 15 -33.31 8.84 -18.63
C PRO A 15 -32.25 9.36 -19.59
N PRO A 16 -31.69 10.56 -19.33
CA PRO A 16 -30.61 11.09 -20.16
C PRO A 16 -29.58 9.99 -20.29
N THR A 17 -29.21 9.70 -21.52
CA THR A 17 -28.16 8.74 -21.84
C THR A 17 -26.98 9.07 -20.92
N GLN A 18 -26.78 8.25 -19.90
CA GLN A 18 -25.60 8.36 -19.07
C GLN A 18 -24.44 8.15 -20.04
N THR A 19 -23.85 9.23 -20.48
CA THR A 19 -22.51 9.22 -21.01
C THR A 19 -21.72 8.46 -19.97
N LYS A 20 -21.21 7.30 -20.34
CA LYS A 20 -20.30 6.53 -19.53
C LYS A 20 -19.06 7.39 -19.30
N GLU A 21 -19.11 8.28 -18.33
CA GLU A 21 -17.93 8.68 -17.60
C GLU A 21 -17.51 7.47 -16.76
N SER A 22 -16.80 6.56 -17.40
CA SER A 22 -16.26 5.35 -16.81
C SER A 22 -14.96 5.67 -16.05
N GLY A 23 -14.91 6.80 -15.36
CA GLY A 23 -13.80 7.21 -14.50
C GLY A 23 -14.23 7.08 -13.04
N ARG A 24 -13.39 6.44 -12.22
CA ARG A 24 -13.51 6.54 -10.77
C ARG A 24 -13.37 8.02 -10.38
N THR A 25 -14.13 8.45 -9.37
CA THR A 25 -13.99 9.81 -8.82
C THR A 25 -12.73 9.89 -7.96
N ASP A 26 -12.06 11.05 -7.93
CA ASP A 26 -10.81 11.26 -7.19
C ASP A 26 -10.95 10.88 -5.70
N ASP A 27 -12.08 11.17 -5.08
CA ASP A 27 -12.32 10.76 -3.68
C ASP A 27 -12.30 9.25 -3.44
N LYS A 28 -12.73 8.44 -4.41
CA LYS A 28 -12.62 6.98 -4.34
C LYS A 28 -11.20 6.49 -4.56
N ILE A 29 -10.48 7.16 -5.45
CA ILE A 29 -9.06 6.84 -5.70
C ILE A 29 -8.25 7.14 -4.44
N TRP A 30 -8.48 8.30 -3.82
CA TRP A 30 -7.83 8.66 -2.56
C TRP A 30 -8.18 7.72 -1.40
N ALA A 31 -9.44 7.26 -1.31
CA ALA A 31 -9.82 6.24 -0.33
C ALA A 31 -9.06 4.91 -0.53
N ASP A 32 -8.81 4.52 -1.79
CA ASP A 32 -8.00 3.33 -2.09
C ASP A 32 -6.51 3.53 -1.79
N ILE A 33 -5.97 4.75 -1.99
CA ILE A 33 -4.59 5.08 -1.59
C ILE A 33 -4.44 4.99 -0.08
N LEU A 34 -5.37 5.56 0.69
CA LEU A 34 -5.39 5.45 2.14
C LEU A 34 -5.42 4.01 2.62
N LYS A 35 -6.25 3.20 1.99
CA LYS A 35 -6.33 1.77 2.29
C LYS A 35 -5.02 1.05 1.98
N LEU A 36 -4.38 1.39 0.86
CA LEU A 36 -3.10 0.79 0.46
C LEU A 36 -2.00 1.10 1.48
N GLN A 37 -1.94 2.33 2.02
CA GLN A 37 -1.00 2.71 3.08
C GLN A 37 -1.27 1.92 4.37
N LEU A 38 -2.53 1.77 4.77
CA LEU A 38 -2.85 0.98 5.97
C LEU A 38 -2.60 -0.52 5.75
N ASP A 39 -2.81 -1.05 4.55
CA ASP A 39 -2.40 -2.42 4.19
C ASP A 39 -0.87 -2.58 4.29
N GLY A 40 -0.07 -1.54 3.97
CA GLY A 40 1.38 -1.47 4.17
C GLY A 40 1.76 -1.58 5.65
N VAL A 41 1.17 -0.75 6.50
CA VAL A 41 1.35 -0.85 7.96
C VAL A 41 1.15 -2.28 8.44
N MET A 42 0.02 -2.91 8.06
CA MET A 42 -0.31 -4.26 8.48
C MET A 42 0.64 -5.32 7.94
N MET A 43 1.19 -5.13 6.73
CA MET A 43 2.21 -6.00 6.16
C MET A 43 3.50 -5.94 6.99
N HIS A 44 3.99 -4.74 7.30
CA HIS A 44 5.19 -4.57 8.10
C HIS A 44 5.01 -5.07 9.54
N VAL A 45 3.85 -4.88 10.16
CA VAL A 45 3.53 -5.47 11.47
C VAL A 45 3.60 -7.00 11.41
N ALA A 46 3.05 -7.63 10.38
CA ALA A 46 3.09 -9.08 10.22
C ALA A 46 4.52 -9.61 10.02
N LEU A 47 5.36 -8.90 9.27
CA LEU A 47 6.78 -9.23 9.10
C LEU A 47 7.56 -9.02 10.42
N PHE A 48 7.32 -7.93 11.14
CA PHE A 48 7.88 -7.68 12.46
C PHE A 48 7.59 -8.83 13.42
N GLU A 49 6.32 -9.21 13.57
CA GLU A 49 5.91 -10.32 14.45
C GLU A 49 6.58 -11.64 14.04
N HIS A 50 6.61 -11.92 12.74
CA HIS A 50 7.24 -13.13 12.21
C HIS A 50 8.72 -13.20 12.57
N PHE A 51 9.49 -12.14 12.32
CA PHE A 51 10.92 -12.09 12.62
C PHE A 51 11.22 -12.07 14.12
N CYS A 52 10.34 -11.46 14.95
CA CYS A 52 10.41 -11.56 16.41
C CYS A 52 10.30 -13.02 16.87
N ILE A 53 9.32 -13.77 16.37
CA ILE A 53 9.13 -15.19 16.71
C ILE A 53 10.35 -16.03 16.29
N LYS A 54 10.99 -15.69 15.17
CA LYS A 54 12.20 -16.36 14.67
C LYS A 54 13.49 -15.90 15.35
N GLY A 55 13.45 -14.90 16.22
CA GLY A 55 14.62 -14.35 16.91
C GLY A 55 15.57 -13.55 16.00
N ILE A 56 15.10 -13.06 14.86
CA ILE A 56 15.86 -12.26 13.89
C ILE A 56 15.61 -10.77 14.20
N LYS A 57 16.28 -10.29 15.25
CA LYS A 57 16.00 -8.97 15.85
C LYS A 57 16.16 -7.81 14.87
N GLY A 58 17.24 -7.75 14.09
CA GLY A 58 17.51 -6.63 13.18
C GLY A 58 16.42 -6.46 12.12
N TYR A 59 15.96 -7.57 11.53
CA TYR A 59 14.84 -7.54 10.58
C TYR A 59 13.51 -7.16 11.24
N ALA A 60 13.29 -7.63 12.46
CA ALA A 60 12.11 -7.23 13.21
C ALA A 60 12.09 -5.72 13.45
N GLU A 61 13.17 -5.14 13.97
CA GLU A 61 13.24 -3.69 14.21
C GLU A 61 13.11 -2.87 12.92
N MET A 62 13.71 -3.32 11.82
CA MET A 62 13.53 -2.70 10.51
C MET A 62 12.05 -2.62 10.13
N HIS A 63 11.33 -3.74 10.20
CA HIS A 63 9.91 -3.76 9.82
C HIS A 63 9.02 -3.00 10.81
N LYS A 64 9.37 -2.94 12.09
CA LYS A 64 8.72 -2.06 13.05
C LYS A 64 8.84 -0.60 12.63
N HIS A 65 10.05 -0.17 12.26
CA HIS A 65 10.31 1.19 11.80
C HIS A 65 9.51 1.54 10.54
N HIS A 66 9.54 0.67 9.53
CA HIS A 66 8.74 0.86 8.32
C HIS A 66 7.22 0.88 8.60
N ALA A 67 6.72 0.10 9.58
CA ALA A 67 5.32 0.19 9.99
C ALA A 67 4.96 1.56 10.57
N GLU A 68 5.88 2.18 11.33
CA GLU A 68 5.73 3.53 11.89
C GLU A 68 5.74 4.58 10.78
N GLU A 69 6.65 4.49 9.80
CA GLU A 69 6.73 5.39 8.63
C GLU A 69 5.47 5.30 7.77
N GLU A 70 5.02 4.09 7.42
CA GLU A 70 3.79 3.89 6.65
C GLU A 70 2.55 4.44 7.38
N PHE A 71 2.51 4.34 8.70
CA PHE A 71 1.44 4.91 9.47
C PHE A 71 1.46 6.45 9.46
N GLU A 72 2.63 7.07 9.46
CA GLU A 72 2.78 8.52 9.30
C GLU A 72 2.32 8.97 7.90
N HIS A 73 2.67 8.23 6.85
CA HIS A 73 2.17 8.46 5.49
C HIS A 73 0.65 8.37 5.42
N TYR A 74 0.07 7.34 6.04
CA TYR A 74 -1.39 7.20 6.15
C TYR A 74 -2.03 8.41 6.82
N LEU A 75 -1.50 8.86 7.97
CA LEU A 75 -2.06 10.01 8.70
C LEU A 75 -1.98 11.30 7.89
N HIS A 76 -0.88 11.52 7.16
CA HIS A 76 -0.71 12.67 6.28
C HIS A 76 -1.76 12.68 5.17
N VAL A 77 -1.87 11.60 4.42
CA VAL A 77 -2.85 11.45 3.32
C VAL A 77 -4.30 11.51 3.85
N ALA A 78 -4.56 10.91 5.02
CA ALA A 78 -5.89 10.96 5.64
C ALA A 78 -6.29 12.39 6.04
N GLY A 79 -5.35 13.18 6.55
CA GLY A 79 -5.57 14.59 6.86
C GLY A 79 -5.98 15.39 5.64
N ASP A 80 -5.25 15.23 4.54
CA ASP A 80 -5.53 15.91 3.27
C ASP A 80 -6.86 15.46 2.66
N TYR A 81 -7.16 14.16 2.70
CA TYR A 81 -8.44 13.62 2.25
C TYR A 81 -9.62 14.23 3.03
N MET A 82 -9.56 14.21 4.37
CA MET A 82 -10.62 14.75 5.21
C MET A 82 -10.79 16.27 5.00
N ASN A 83 -9.69 17.01 4.82
CA ASN A 83 -9.72 18.43 4.56
C ASN A 83 -10.35 18.77 3.21
N THR A 84 -10.09 17.96 2.19
CA THR A 84 -10.57 18.17 0.82
C THR A 84 -12.03 17.75 0.67
N TYR A 85 -12.37 16.54 1.09
CA TYR A 85 -13.69 15.93 0.81
C TYR A 85 -14.69 16.09 1.96
N LYS A 86 -14.28 16.58 3.13
CA LYS A 86 -15.12 16.77 4.32
C LYS A 86 -15.88 15.53 4.75
N LYS A 87 -15.28 14.36 4.57
CA LYS A 87 -15.84 13.05 4.94
C LYS A 87 -14.74 12.09 5.36
N LEU A 88 -15.13 10.99 6.02
CA LEU A 88 -14.24 9.88 6.30
C LEU A 88 -14.08 8.99 5.05
N ALA A 89 -12.90 8.44 4.86
CA ALA A 89 -12.69 7.41 3.86
C ALA A 89 -13.37 6.10 4.28
N ASP A 90 -13.84 5.34 3.30
CA ASP A 90 -14.34 3.98 3.55
C ASP A 90 -13.14 3.03 3.75
N MET A 91 -12.89 2.68 5.01
CA MET A 91 -11.80 1.78 5.41
C MET A 91 -12.27 0.33 5.59
N THR A 92 -13.45 -0.02 5.08
CA THR A 92 -13.89 -1.42 5.07
C THR A 92 -12.98 -2.27 4.20
N ASN A 93 -12.70 -3.50 4.63
CA ASN A 93 -11.82 -4.46 3.96
C ASN A 93 -10.32 -4.06 3.88
N VAL A 94 -9.80 -3.42 4.94
CA VAL A 94 -8.35 -3.35 5.14
C VAL A 94 -7.81 -4.77 5.30
N SER A 95 -6.72 -5.08 4.62
CA SER A 95 -6.12 -6.40 4.67
C SER A 95 -5.47 -6.67 6.02
N GLN A 96 -5.60 -7.89 6.51
CA GLN A 96 -4.73 -8.41 7.58
C GLN A 96 -3.88 -9.51 6.94
N PRO A 97 -2.70 -9.17 6.41
CA PRO A 97 -1.86 -10.17 5.77
C PRO A 97 -1.37 -11.17 6.82
N THR A 98 -1.43 -12.44 6.47
CA THR A 98 -0.74 -13.48 7.24
C THR A 98 0.58 -13.73 6.55
N VAL A 99 1.67 -13.41 7.22
CA VAL A 99 3.02 -13.71 6.75
C VAL A 99 3.43 -15.05 7.34
N GLN A 100 3.64 -16.04 6.47
CA GLN A 100 4.20 -17.32 6.84
C GLN A 100 5.43 -17.58 5.98
N ILE A 101 6.60 -17.50 6.61
CA ILE A 101 7.89 -17.71 5.96
C ILE A 101 8.50 -18.97 6.55
N ASP A 102 8.49 -20.05 5.76
CA ASP A 102 9.08 -21.31 6.13
C ASP A 102 10.54 -21.38 5.65
N GLY A 103 11.44 -21.77 6.54
CA GLY A 103 12.84 -21.98 6.24
C GLY A 103 13.48 -22.87 7.31
N THR A 104 14.51 -23.60 6.92
CA THR A 104 15.29 -24.49 7.82
C THR A 104 16.46 -23.77 8.45
N THR A 105 16.93 -22.70 7.81
CA THR A 105 18.03 -21.85 8.31
C THR A 105 17.57 -20.41 8.44
N MET A 106 18.28 -19.63 9.26
CA MET A 106 18.04 -18.19 9.41
C MET A 106 18.19 -17.45 8.08
N GLU A 107 19.19 -17.82 7.29
CA GLU A 107 19.46 -17.27 5.98
C GLU A 107 18.27 -17.48 5.03
N GLU A 108 17.75 -18.71 4.94
CA GLU A 108 16.55 -19.01 4.13
C GLU A 108 15.33 -18.18 4.57
N ILE A 109 15.15 -17.98 5.88
CA ILE A 109 14.04 -17.21 6.43
C ILE A 109 14.21 -15.73 6.05
N MET A 110 15.43 -15.19 6.17
CA MET A 110 15.71 -13.79 5.81
C MET A 110 15.54 -13.56 4.31
N MET A 111 16.08 -14.43 3.46
CA MET A 111 15.95 -14.34 2.00
C MET A 111 14.47 -14.35 1.57
N LYS A 112 13.70 -15.29 2.06
CA LYS A 112 12.25 -15.35 1.76
C LYS A 112 11.48 -14.17 2.31
N GLY A 113 11.88 -13.64 3.46
CA GLY A 113 11.30 -12.44 4.04
C GLY A 113 11.54 -11.21 3.16
N MET A 114 12.76 -11.07 2.65
CA MET A 114 13.10 -10.03 1.68
C MET A 114 12.29 -10.16 0.39
N GLU A 115 12.11 -11.38 -0.13
CA GLU A 115 11.28 -11.63 -1.30
C GLU A 115 9.82 -11.23 -1.07
N VAL A 116 9.25 -11.52 0.10
CA VAL A 116 7.90 -11.10 0.47
C VAL A 116 7.80 -9.58 0.49
N TYR A 117 8.78 -8.92 1.12
CA TYR A 117 8.85 -7.47 1.21
C TYR A 117 8.99 -6.82 -0.19
N GLU A 118 9.94 -7.26 -0.99
CA GLU A 118 10.16 -6.75 -2.35
C GLU A 118 8.91 -6.90 -3.24
N ASN A 119 8.24 -8.04 -3.17
CA ASN A 119 7.02 -8.29 -3.94
C ASN A 119 5.88 -7.39 -3.48
N TRP A 120 5.80 -7.08 -2.18
CA TRP A 120 4.84 -6.14 -1.66
C TRP A 120 5.09 -4.74 -2.22
N GLU A 121 6.32 -4.21 -2.11
CA GLU A 121 6.68 -2.88 -2.60
C GLU A 121 6.47 -2.72 -4.11
N LYS A 122 6.79 -3.73 -4.90
CA LYS A 122 6.49 -3.76 -6.35
C LYS A 122 4.99 -3.66 -6.62
N LYS A 123 4.17 -4.33 -5.81
CA LYS A 123 2.70 -4.27 -5.90
C LYS A 123 2.20 -2.87 -5.53
N VAL A 124 2.67 -2.28 -4.43
CA VAL A 124 2.33 -0.92 -3.99
C VAL A 124 2.67 0.08 -5.08
N CYS A 125 3.90 0.06 -5.59
CA CYS A 125 4.35 0.93 -6.67
C CYS A 125 3.43 0.86 -7.91
N LYS A 126 3.04 -0.35 -8.30
CA LYS A 126 2.13 -0.56 -9.44
C LYS A 126 0.75 0.06 -9.19
N HIS A 127 0.21 -0.09 -7.97
CA HIS A 127 -1.09 0.49 -7.62
C HIS A 127 -1.03 2.02 -7.56
N LEU A 128 0.00 2.59 -6.94
CA LEU A 128 0.19 4.03 -6.86
C LEU A 128 0.31 4.66 -8.25
N LYS A 129 1.10 4.09 -9.17
CA LYS A 129 1.22 4.56 -10.56
C LYS A 129 -0.11 4.51 -11.31
N LYS A 130 -0.92 3.46 -11.08
CA LYS A 130 -2.26 3.38 -11.64
C LYS A 130 -3.16 4.49 -11.08
N TYR A 131 -3.22 4.66 -9.77
CA TYR A 131 -4.03 5.69 -9.12
C TYR A 131 -3.61 7.09 -9.56
N GLN A 132 -2.32 7.38 -9.63
CA GLN A 132 -1.79 8.63 -10.15
C GLN A 132 -2.28 8.92 -11.57
N SER A 133 -2.33 7.91 -12.45
CA SER A 133 -2.80 8.07 -13.81
C SER A 133 -4.30 8.36 -13.90
N GLU A 134 -5.09 7.91 -12.95
CA GLU A 134 -6.55 8.07 -12.86
C GLU A 134 -6.97 9.38 -12.17
N LEU A 135 -6.13 9.93 -11.26
CA LEU A 135 -6.39 11.18 -10.55
C LEU A 135 -6.41 12.37 -11.51
N LYS A 136 -7.30 13.31 -11.26
CA LYS A 136 -7.35 14.63 -11.93
C LYS A 136 -6.48 15.64 -11.20
N GLU A 137 -6.52 15.63 -9.86
CA GLU A 137 -5.81 16.58 -8.99
C GLU A 137 -5.02 15.85 -7.90
N GLY A 138 -4.00 16.51 -7.35
CA GLY A 138 -3.22 16.00 -6.22
C GLY A 138 -2.20 14.91 -6.59
N LYS A 139 -1.80 14.81 -7.86
CA LYS A 139 -0.83 13.79 -8.32
C LYS A 139 0.53 13.90 -7.65
N GLU A 140 0.92 15.11 -7.24
CA GLU A 140 2.17 15.40 -6.55
C GLU A 140 2.31 14.67 -5.21
N HIS A 141 1.21 14.44 -4.50
CA HIS A 141 1.22 13.65 -3.26
C HIS A 141 1.50 12.17 -3.54
N VAL A 142 0.96 11.65 -4.66
CA VAL A 142 1.22 10.27 -5.08
C VAL A 142 2.65 10.12 -5.61
N ASP A 143 3.23 11.15 -6.25
CA ASP A 143 4.64 11.16 -6.64
C ASP A 143 5.57 10.97 -5.45
N TYR A 144 5.26 11.61 -4.32
CA TYR A 144 6.01 11.44 -3.08
C TYR A 144 6.00 9.98 -2.61
N LEU A 145 4.81 9.36 -2.52
CA LEU A 145 4.68 7.95 -2.13
C LEU A 145 5.39 6.99 -3.10
N ILE A 146 5.31 7.25 -4.41
CA ILE A 146 6.04 6.44 -5.41
C ILE A 146 7.56 6.56 -5.23
N LYS A 147 8.06 7.75 -4.91
CA LYS A 147 9.48 7.98 -4.67
C LYS A 147 9.95 7.19 -3.44
N ASP A 148 9.18 7.22 -2.37
CA ASP A 148 9.45 6.51 -1.14
C ASP A 148 9.56 5.00 -1.39
N VAL A 149 8.58 4.39 -2.03
CA VAL A 149 8.62 2.97 -2.45
C VAL A 149 9.87 2.65 -3.29
N HIS A 150 10.31 3.57 -4.17
CA HIS A 150 11.52 3.36 -4.94
C HIS A 150 12.79 3.41 -4.08
N GLU A 151 12.80 4.19 -3.01
CA GLU A 151 13.91 4.23 -2.05
C GLU A 151 13.96 2.94 -1.23
N GLU A 152 12.81 2.43 -0.79
CA GLU A 152 12.72 1.13 -0.13
C GLU A 152 13.19 -0.03 -1.02
N LEU A 153 12.75 -0.08 -2.27
CA LEU A 153 13.22 -1.10 -3.22
C LEU A 153 14.75 -1.06 -3.44
N LYS A 154 15.38 0.12 -3.40
CA LYS A 154 16.84 0.22 -3.44
C LYS A 154 17.48 -0.35 -2.17
N CYS A 155 16.91 -0.08 -0.99
CA CYS A 155 17.38 -0.64 0.27
C CYS A 155 17.29 -2.16 0.26
N ILE A 156 16.17 -2.73 -0.23
CA ILE A 156 15.99 -4.18 -0.39
C ILE A 156 17.10 -4.76 -1.25
N HIS A 157 17.37 -4.19 -2.42
CA HIS A 157 18.43 -4.69 -3.32
C HIS A 157 19.82 -4.62 -2.70
N LEU A 158 20.12 -3.61 -1.89
CA LEU A 158 21.39 -3.54 -1.16
C LEU A 158 21.49 -4.67 -0.12
N MET A 159 20.42 -4.92 0.61
CA MET A 159 20.37 -6.00 1.60
C MET A 159 20.47 -7.38 0.96
N GLU A 160 19.82 -7.60 -0.18
CA GLU A 160 19.92 -8.87 -0.93
C GLU A 160 21.36 -9.20 -1.35
N ASN A 161 22.12 -8.21 -1.78
CA ASN A 161 23.53 -8.41 -2.14
C ASN A 161 24.36 -8.90 -0.93
N ASP A 162 24.10 -8.35 0.25
CA ASP A 162 24.79 -8.78 1.47
C ASP A 162 24.36 -10.18 1.94
N LEU A 163 23.09 -10.55 1.74
CA LEU A 163 22.60 -11.91 2.01
C LEU A 163 23.23 -12.95 1.06
N TYR A 164 23.32 -12.65 -0.22
CA TYR A 164 23.92 -13.55 -1.23
C TYR A 164 25.37 -13.89 -0.92
N ASP A 165 26.10 -12.99 -0.28
CA ASP A 165 27.46 -13.22 0.19
C ASP A 165 27.56 -14.04 1.49
N GLY A 166 26.43 -14.55 2.02
CA GLY A 166 26.37 -15.32 3.26
C GLY A 166 26.66 -14.52 4.51
N LYS A 167 26.41 -13.21 4.48
CA LYS A 167 26.70 -12.29 5.57
C LYS A 167 25.48 -11.92 6.42
N TYR A 168 24.47 -12.79 6.46
CA TYR A 168 23.20 -12.50 7.14
C TYR A 168 23.39 -12.10 8.62
N GLU A 169 24.32 -12.69 9.35
CA GLU A 169 24.62 -12.31 10.74
C GLU A 169 25.08 -10.86 10.83
N LYS A 170 25.99 -10.45 9.95
CA LYS A 170 26.50 -9.08 9.88
C LYS A 170 25.41 -8.10 9.46
N LEU A 171 24.58 -8.51 8.50
CA LEU A 171 23.44 -7.70 8.07
C LEU A 171 22.43 -7.53 9.22
N ASN A 172 22.08 -8.60 9.93
CA ASN A 172 21.19 -8.53 11.09
C ASN A 172 21.78 -7.66 12.21
N GLU A 173 23.10 -7.76 12.49
CA GLU A 173 23.78 -6.88 13.43
C GLU A 173 23.77 -5.40 12.99
N TRP A 174 23.95 -5.17 11.69
CA TRP A 174 23.89 -3.82 11.12
C TRP A 174 22.49 -3.23 11.26
N LEU A 175 21.45 -3.99 10.91
CA LEU A 175 20.06 -3.59 11.09
C LEU A 175 19.72 -3.27 12.55
N CYS A 176 20.21 -4.09 13.51
CA CYS A 176 20.08 -3.80 14.94
C CYS A 176 20.70 -2.46 15.36
N LYS A 177 21.79 -2.05 14.69
CA LYS A 177 22.46 -0.76 14.98
C LYS A 177 21.76 0.41 14.31
N GLN A 178 21.07 0.19 13.21
CA GLN A 178 20.33 1.25 12.51
C GLN A 178 18.99 1.55 13.18
N TRP A 179 18.26 0.52 13.59
CA TRP A 179 16.87 0.64 14.06
C TRP A 179 16.61 0.00 15.43
N GLY A 180 17.55 -0.72 16.00
CA GLY A 180 17.41 -1.30 17.33
C GLY A 180 17.82 -0.30 18.42
N ASP A 181 16.94 -0.08 19.39
CA ASP A 181 17.23 0.67 20.64
C ASP A 181 18.20 -0.10 21.58
#